data_09681dce05316a2e7085cea4aedcc21f
#
_entry.id   09681dce05316a2e7085cea4aedcc21f
#
_cell.length_a   1.000
_cell.length_b   1.000
_cell.length_c   1.000
_cell.angle_alpha   90.00
_cell.angle_beta   90.00
_cell.angle_gamma   90.00
#
_symmetry.space_group_name_H-M   'P 1'
#
loop_
_entity.id
_entity.type
_entity.pdbx_description
1 polymer ?
#
loop_
_entity_poly.entity_id
_entity_poly.type
_entity_poly.pdbx_seq_one_letter_code
_entity_poly.pdbx_strand_id
1 'polypeptide(L)'
;LGLAVADEDDLDFNWLFAAYVNEEHPAVQQILKEALDAGVVDNFSGYQEGDPDDVLKQVYAIWHVLQARGIRYSNITRTASEHANVMSQHVRFIDESLAMTQANCVDGSVLFASVLRKIDITPVLVLVPGHMFLGFALDEEGEEWAYLETTLIGDASARRTGGGNGGGRPKPGGPQRPPVSSDIDASLASFEAAIAEGQRQVDEAGEAFADESNRDYQMIDIQAARELGV
;
A
#
# COMPACT_ATOMS: atom_id res chain seq x y z
N LEU A 1 -17.78 -40.04 -16.71
CA LEU A 1 -17.03 -39.11 -15.85
C LEU A 1 -17.35 -37.71 -16.34
N GLY A 2 -18.41 -37.10 -15.76
CA GLY A 2 -18.75 -35.71 -16.00
C GLY A 2 -17.79 -34.87 -15.16
N LEU A 3 -16.95 -34.09 -15.81
CA LEU A 3 -16.32 -32.93 -15.18
C LEU A 3 -17.46 -31.95 -14.88
N ALA A 4 -17.77 -31.75 -13.60
CA ALA A 4 -18.57 -30.62 -13.18
C ALA A 4 -17.75 -29.38 -13.59
N VAL A 5 -18.21 -28.63 -14.57
CA VAL A 5 -17.72 -27.30 -14.84
C VAL A 5 -18.18 -26.50 -13.63
N ALA A 6 -17.22 -26.00 -12.81
CA ALA A 6 -17.54 -25.00 -11.80
C ALA A 6 -18.28 -23.86 -12.50
N ASP A 7 -19.35 -23.38 -11.92
CA ASP A 7 -20.06 -22.20 -12.44
C ASP A 7 -19.01 -21.08 -12.63
N GLU A 8 -19.08 -20.35 -13.76
CA GLU A 8 -18.12 -19.25 -14.04
C GLU A 8 -18.16 -18.16 -12.94
N ASP A 9 -19.24 -18.10 -12.16
CA ASP A 9 -19.39 -17.24 -10.99
C ASP A 9 -18.56 -17.70 -9.77
N ASP A 10 -17.94 -18.90 -9.83
CA ASP A 10 -17.19 -19.51 -8.72
C ASP A 10 -15.66 -19.31 -8.82
N LEU A 11 -15.16 -18.64 -9.84
CA LEU A 11 -13.73 -18.42 -10.01
C LEU A 11 -13.28 -17.15 -9.26
N ASP A 12 -12.46 -17.33 -8.22
CA ASP A 12 -11.78 -16.23 -7.56
C ASP A 12 -10.46 -15.93 -8.27
N PHE A 13 -10.29 -14.69 -8.72
CA PHE A 13 -9.07 -14.21 -9.40
C PHE A 13 -8.35 -13.12 -8.60
N ASN A 14 -8.77 -12.83 -7.36
CA ASN A 14 -8.19 -11.75 -6.57
C ASN A 14 -6.70 -12.01 -6.27
N TRP A 15 -6.29 -13.27 -6.15
CA TRP A 15 -4.89 -13.67 -5.98
C TRP A 15 -3.98 -13.20 -7.14
N LEU A 16 -4.52 -12.88 -8.31
CA LEU A 16 -3.76 -12.32 -9.44
C LEU A 16 -3.18 -10.94 -9.15
N PHE A 17 -3.69 -10.20 -8.16
CA PHE A 17 -3.06 -8.94 -7.75
C PHE A 17 -1.62 -9.16 -7.27
N ALA A 18 -1.29 -10.32 -6.73
CA ALA A 18 0.08 -10.67 -6.33
C ALA A 18 1.08 -10.69 -7.51
N ALA A 19 0.61 -10.88 -8.76
CA ALA A 19 1.44 -10.83 -9.96
C ALA A 19 2.10 -9.46 -10.21
N TYR A 20 1.51 -8.41 -9.67
CA TYR A 20 2.04 -7.05 -9.81
C TYR A 20 3.09 -6.71 -8.75
N VAL A 21 3.25 -7.54 -7.72
CA VAL A 21 4.28 -7.37 -6.70
C VAL A 21 5.62 -7.80 -7.27
N ASN A 22 6.58 -6.87 -7.35
CA ASN A 22 7.89 -7.09 -7.95
C ASN A 22 8.99 -6.45 -7.10
N GLU A 23 9.54 -7.21 -6.17
CA GLU A 23 10.64 -6.80 -5.29
C GLU A 23 11.97 -6.60 -6.03
N GLU A 24 12.11 -7.19 -7.23
CA GLU A 24 13.33 -7.04 -8.04
C GLU A 24 13.27 -5.82 -8.98
N HIS A 25 12.18 -5.07 -8.96
CA HIS A 25 12.06 -3.86 -9.79
C HIS A 25 13.14 -2.83 -9.42
N PRO A 26 13.88 -2.24 -10.39
CA PRO A 26 15.00 -1.31 -10.09
C PRO A 26 14.62 -0.13 -9.23
N ALA A 27 13.38 0.36 -9.35
CA ALA A 27 12.88 1.45 -8.53
C ALA A 27 12.77 1.13 -7.04
N VAL A 28 12.58 -0.16 -6.69
CA VAL A 28 12.54 -0.62 -5.29
C VAL A 28 13.87 -0.35 -4.61
N GLN A 29 14.98 -0.72 -5.24
CA GLN A 29 16.32 -0.45 -4.71
C GLN A 29 16.58 1.06 -4.57
N GLN A 30 16.07 1.86 -5.52
CA GLN A 30 16.22 3.31 -5.45
C GLN A 30 15.41 3.92 -4.30
N ILE A 31 14.20 3.41 -4.04
CA ILE A 31 13.37 3.84 -2.89
C ILE A 31 14.09 3.53 -1.58
N LEU A 32 14.60 2.31 -1.43
CA LEU A 32 15.33 1.89 -0.23
C LEU A 32 16.59 2.74 -0.01
N LYS A 33 17.35 3.01 -1.07
CA LYS A 33 18.51 3.91 -0.97
C LYS A 33 18.13 5.31 -0.51
N GLU A 34 17.08 5.90 -1.07
CA GLU A 34 16.61 7.22 -0.67
C GLU A 34 16.09 7.23 0.78
N ALA A 35 15.51 6.12 1.25
CA ALA A 35 15.06 6.00 2.64
C ALA A 35 16.24 5.95 3.63
N LEU A 36 17.35 5.30 3.28
CA LEU A 36 18.59 5.37 4.04
C LEU A 36 19.18 6.79 4.00
N ASP A 37 19.21 7.41 2.82
CA ASP A 37 19.73 8.78 2.65
C ASP A 37 18.89 9.82 3.45
N ALA A 38 17.61 9.55 3.70
CA ALA A 38 16.74 10.38 4.53
C ALA A 38 17.06 10.28 6.04
N GLY A 39 17.81 9.27 6.47
CA GLY A 39 18.28 9.11 7.84
C GLY A 39 17.19 8.76 8.86
N VAL A 40 16.06 8.21 8.42
CA VAL A 40 15.02 7.69 9.33
C VAL A 40 15.46 6.36 9.95
N VAL A 41 16.12 5.53 9.15
CA VAL A 41 16.77 4.27 9.55
C VAL A 41 18.21 4.24 9.06
N ASP A 42 19.08 3.54 9.79
CA ASP A 42 20.48 3.36 9.41
C ASP A 42 20.68 2.16 8.47
N ASN A 43 19.79 1.18 8.54
CA ASN A 43 19.76 -0.02 7.71
C ASN A 43 18.32 -0.55 7.59
N PHE A 44 18.15 -1.55 6.73
CA PHE A 44 16.94 -2.37 6.66
C PHE A 44 17.31 -3.78 7.13
N SER A 45 16.91 -4.12 8.36
CA SER A 45 17.22 -5.38 9.02
C SER A 45 16.10 -6.41 8.94
N GLY A 46 14.94 -6.06 8.34
CA GLY A 46 13.76 -6.91 8.39
C GLY A 46 13.37 -7.19 9.85
N TYR A 47 13.34 -8.47 10.23
CA TYR A 47 12.99 -8.92 11.58
C TYR A 47 14.19 -9.18 12.50
N GLN A 48 15.44 -8.91 12.07
CA GLN A 48 16.66 -9.33 12.79
C GLN A 48 16.81 -8.72 14.19
N GLU A 49 16.21 -7.54 14.42
CA GLU A 49 16.26 -6.89 15.74
C GLU A 49 15.25 -7.50 16.73
N GLY A 50 14.23 -8.22 16.24
CA GLY A 50 13.21 -8.87 17.05
C GLY A 50 12.27 -7.90 17.78
N ASP A 51 12.20 -6.65 17.34
CA ASP A 51 11.34 -5.61 17.91
C ASP A 51 10.32 -5.14 16.85
N PRO A 52 9.00 -5.28 17.10
CA PRO A 52 7.94 -4.78 16.23
C PRO A 52 8.07 -3.28 15.88
N ASP A 53 8.56 -2.47 16.81
CA ASP A 53 8.76 -1.03 16.59
C ASP A 53 9.85 -0.76 15.54
N ASP A 54 10.88 -1.61 15.43
CA ASP A 54 11.91 -1.50 14.40
C ASP A 54 11.33 -1.84 13.01
N VAL A 55 10.43 -2.80 12.93
CA VAL A 55 9.71 -3.11 11.68
C VAL A 55 8.85 -1.91 11.25
N LEU A 56 8.05 -1.36 12.18
CA LEU A 56 7.24 -0.15 11.92
C LEU A 56 8.10 1.02 11.45
N LYS A 57 9.28 1.22 12.04
CA LYS A 57 10.20 2.29 11.67
C LYS A 57 10.77 2.11 10.25
N GLN A 58 11.06 0.88 9.83
CA GLN A 58 11.49 0.57 8.47
C GLN A 58 10.38 0.87 7.46
N VAL A 59 9.12 0.49 7.76
CA VAL A 59 7.96 0.79 6.92
C VAL A 59 7.69 2.29 6.86
N TYR A 60 7.84 3.00 7.99
CA TYR A 60 7.76 4.46 8.03
C TYR A 60 8.82 5.15 7.15
N ALA A 61 10.05 4.65 7.13
CA ALA A 61 11.11 5.21 6.28
C ALA A 61 10.72 5.14 4.78
N ILE A 62 10.10 4.05 4.37
CA ILE A 62 9.56 3.86 3.00
C ILE A 62 8.42 4.86 2.74
N TRP A 63 7.47 4.97 3.68
CA TRP A 63 6.36 5.93 3.59
C TRP A 63 6.87 7.36 3.42
N HIS A 64 7.83 7.77 4.26
CA HIS A 64 8.43 9.09 4.23
C HIS A 64 9.00 9.43 2.83
N VAL A 65 9.76 8.52 2.23
CA VAL A 65 10.36 8.72 0.92
C VAL A 65 9.33 8.74 -0.20
N LEU A 66 8.34 7.86 -0.17
CA LEU A 66 7.28 7.85 -1.19
C LEU A 66 6.43 9.11 -1.11
N GLN A 67 6.15 9.60 0.10
CA GLN A 67 5.52 10.90 0.31
C GLN A 67 6.42 12.04 -0.19
N ALA A 68 7.74 11.97 0.08
CA ALA A 68 8.73 12.92 -0.40
C ALA A 68 8.84 12.95 -1.94
N ARG A 69 8.67 11.85 -2.61
CA ARG A 69 8.55 11.75 -4.08
C ARG A 69 7.27 12.38 -4.62
N GLY A 70 6.34 12.75 -3.76
CA GLY A 70 5.06 13.36 -4.13
C GLY A 70 4.02 12.38 -4.58
N ILE A 71 4.16 11.09 -4.23
CA ILE A 71 3.12 10.09 -4.47
C ILE A 71 1.85 10.52 -3.73
N ARG A 72 0.72 10.50 -4.44
CA ARG A 72 -0.60 10.85 -3.91
C ARG A 72 -1.65 9.88 -4.39
N TYR A 73 -2.64 9.67 -3.55
CA TYR A 73 -3.82 8.95 -3.97
C TYR A 73 -4.55 9.67 -5.11
N SER A 74 -4.93 8.91 -6.12
CA SER A 74 -5.70 9.42 -7.25
C SER A 74 -6.66 8.37 -7.77
N ASN A 75 -7.93 8.73 -7.79
CA ASN A 75 -9.02 7.91 -8.31
C ASN A 75 -9.42 8.31 -9.75
N ILE A 76 -8.51 8.97 -10.50
CA ILE A 76 -8.81 9.55 -11.83
C ILE A 76 -9.05 8.48 -12.89
N THR A 77 -8.51 7.28 -12.74
CA THR A 77 -8.74 6.17 -13.64
C THR A 77 -9.77 5.20 -13.07
N ARG A 78 -11.05 5.61 -13.09
CA ARG A 78 -12.13 4.63 -13.10
C ARG A 78 -12.21 4.03 -14.51
N THR A 79 -11.43 3.01 -14.78
CA THR A 79 -11.69 2.09 -15.88
C THR A 79 -12.58 0.94 -15.40
N ALA A 80 -13.66 1.27 -14.72
CA ALA A 80 -14.80 0.39 -14.69
C ALA A 80 -15.62 0.72 -15.93
N SER A 81 -15.40 0.03 -17.04
CA SER A 81 -16.42 -0.03 -18.05
C SER A 81 -17.63 -0.72 -17.42
N GLU A 82 -18.77 -0.06 -17.42
CA GLU A 82 -20.05 -0.58 -16.92
C GLU A 82 -20.57 -1.75 -17.79
N HIS A 83 -19.74 -2.76 -18.00
CA HIS A 83 -20.19 -4.03 -18.53
C HIS A 83 -20.37 -4.97 -17.36
N ALA A 84 -21.61 -5.39 -17.15
CA ALA A 84 -22.06 -6.25 -16.04
C ALA A 84 -21.27 -7.57 -15.86
N ASN A 85 -20.32 -7.88 -16.74
CA ASN A 85 -19.56 -9.12 -16.78
C ASN A 85 -18.04 -8.94 -16.90
N VAL A 86 -17.48 -7.74 -16.75
CA VAL A 86 -16.03 -7.54 -16.77
C VAL A 86 -15.64 -6.65 -15.61
N MET A 87 -15.23 -7.25 -14.51
CA MET A 87 -14.52 -6.57 -13.42
C MET A 87 -13.06 -6.41 -13.84
N SER A 88 -12.74 -5.39 -14.63
CA SER A 88 -11.35 -5.07 -14.94
C SER A 88 -10.91 -3.89 -14.10
N GLN A 89 -10.05 -4.14 -13.12
CA GLN A 89 -9.32 -3.09 -12.43
C GLN A 89 -8.00 -2.85 -13.18
N HIS A 90 -7.76 -1.63 -13.63
CA HIS A 90 -6.45 -1.27 -14.17
C HIS A 90 -5.47 -1.12 -13.01
N VAL A 91 -4.47 -1.98 -12.96
CA VAL A 91 -3.34 -1.90 -12.04
C VAL A 91 -2.15 -1.30 -12.78
N ARG A 92 -1.60 -0.21 -12.25
CA ARG A 92 -0.38 0.41 -12.80
C ARG A 92 0.85 -0.36 -12.35
N PHE A 93 1.80 -0.48 -13.26
CA PHE A 93 3.13 -0.95 -12.89
C PHE A 93 3.86 0.10 -12.04
N ILE A 94 4.88 -0.35 -11.30
CA ILE A 94 5.65 0.48 -10.35
C ILE A 94 6.19 1.76 -11.02
N ASP A 95 6.76 1.65 -12.21
CA ASP A 95 7.29 2.80 -12.98
C ASP A 95 6.21 3.80 -13.36
N GLU A 96 5.02 3.35 -13.74
CA GLU A 96 3.91 4.23 -14.09
C GLU A 96 3.44 5.01 -12.88
N SER A 97 3.26 4.33 -11.74
CA SER A 97 2.86 4.95 -10.47
C SER A 97 3.88 6.00 -10.02
N LEU A 98 5.17 5.68 -10.11
CA LEU A 98 6.26 6.59 -9.75
C LEU A 98 6.40 7.76 -10.73
N ALA A 99 6.28 7.52 -12.04
CA ALA A 99 6.39 8.55 -13.07
C ALA A 99 5.22 9.55 -13.00
N MET A 100 4.01 9.06 -12.74
CA MET A 100 2.81 9.89 -12.60
C MET A 100 2.69 10.54 -11.24
N THR A 101 3.43 10.07 -10.22
CA THR A 101 3.28 10.45 -8.81
C THR A 101 1.86 10.25 -8.30
N GLN A 102 1.18 9.23 -8.80
CA GLN A 102 -0.21 8.90 -8.48
C GLN A 102 -0.35 7.40 -8.33
N ALA A 103 -1.06 6.99 -7.30
CA ALA A 103 -1.42 5.60 -7.05
C ALA A 103 -2.89 5.52 -6.63
N ASN A 104 -3.62 4.52 -7.12
CA ASN A 104 -4.90 4.14 -6.51
C ASN A 104 -4.66 3.19 -5.34
N CYS A 105 -5.72 2.65 -4.73
CA CYS A 105 -5.59 1.75 -3.58
C CYS A 105 -4.79 0.48 -3.91
N VAL A 106 -4.98 -0.10 -5.10
CA VAL A 106 -4.23 -1.30 -5.53
C VAL A 106 -2.79 -0.95 -5.86
N ASP A 107 -2.56 0.10 -6.65
CA ASP A 107 -1.21 0.53 -7.05
C ASP A 107 -0.33 0.84 -5.82
N GLY A 108 -0.90 1.53 -4.82
CA GLY A 108 -0.20 1.84 -3.57
C GLY A 108 0.15 0.59 -2.79
N SER A 109 -0.81 -0.32 -2.60
CA SER A 109 -0.60 -1.56 -1.87
C SER A 109 0.44 -2.46 -2.53
N VAL A 110 0.39 -2.61 -3.85
CA VAL A 110 1.38 -3.39 -4.64
C VAL A 110 2.78 -2.76 -4.58
N LEU A 111 2.88 -1.44 -4.67
CA LEU A 111 4.16 -0.74 -4.57
C LEU A 111 4.79 -0.96 -3.18
N PHE A 112 4.04 -0.75 -2.10
CA PHE A 112 4.54 -1.01 -0.75
C PHE A 112 4.90 -2.48 -0.55
N ALA A 113 4.04 -3.42 -0.95
CA ALA A 113 4.32 -4.85 -0.87
C ALA A 113 5.64 -5.23 -1.56
N SER A 114 5.90 -4.63 -2.74
CA SER A 114 7.15 -4.86 -3.47
C SER A 114 8.39 -4.38 -2.69
N VAL A 115 8.29 -3.22 -2.03
CA VAL A 115 9.41 -2.68 -1.25
C VAL A 115 9.61 -3.49 0.03
N LEU A 116 8.53 -3.89 0.73
CA LEU A 116 8.62 -4.67 1.96
C LEU A 116 9.23 -6.05 1.73
N ARG A 117 8.81 -6.74 0.67
CA ARG A 117 9.41 -8.03 0.31
C ARG A 117 10.91 -7.93 0.02
N LYS A 118 11.38 -6.80 -0.50
CA LYS A 118 12.82 -6.59 -0.77
C LYS A 118 13.66 -6.51 0.49
N ILE A 119 13.08 -6.18 1.61
CA ILE A 119 13.74 -6.08 2.92
C ILE A 119 13.30 -7.20 3.87
N ASP A 120 12.78 -8.30 3.30
CA ASP A 120 12.37 -9.51 4.02
C ASP A 120 11.26 -9.27 5.08
N ILE A 121 10.40 -8.24 4.89
CA ILE A 121 9.17 -8.06 5.65
C ILE A 121 8.03 -8.68 4.85
N THR A 122 7.20 -9.51 5.49
CA THR A 122 6.10 -10.25 4.86
C THR A 122 4.85 -9.38 4.71
N PRO A 123 4.46 -8.98 3.49
CA PRO A 123 3.23 -8.25 3.24
C PRO A 123 2.09 -9.18 2.81
N VAL A 124 0.86 -8.72 3.07
CA VAL A 124 -0.38 -9.26 2.48
C VAL A 124 -1.18 -8.13 1.85
N LEU A 125 -1.89 -8.43 0.75
CA LEU A 125 -2.85 -7.49 0.19
C LEU A 125 -4.19 -7.73 0.85
N VAL A 126 -4.74 -6.71 1.51
CA VAL A 126 -6.02 -6.79 2.23
C VAL A 126 -7.12 -6.24 1.33
N LEU A 127 -8.05 -7.09 0.94
CA LEU A 127 -9.19 -6.75 0.10
C LEU A 127 -10.44 -6.62 0.97
N VAL A 128 -11.17 -5.54 0.76
CA VAL A 128 -12.51 -5.30 1.31
C VAL A 128 -13.42 -4.79 0.18
N PRO A 129 -14.75 -4.72 0.33
CA PRO A 129 -15.64 -4.32 -0.75
C PRO A 129 -15.23 -3.01 -1.44
N GLY A 130 -14.76 -3.11 -2.68
CA GLY A 130 -14.38 -1.97 -3.51
C GLY A 130 -13.09 -1.26 -3.11
N HIS A 131 -12.28 -1.84 -2.22
CA HIS A 131 -11.06 -1.25 -1.71
C HIS A 131 -9.96 -2.27 -1.42
N MET A 132 -8.72 -1.83 -1.47
CA MET A 132 -7.53 -2.62 -1.12
C MET A 132 -6.56 -1.76 -0.32
N PHE A 133 -5.96 -2.35 0.71
CA PHE A 133 -4.88 -1.76 1.49
C PHE A 133 -3.84 -2.84 1.84
N LEU A 134 -2.82 -2.48 2.60
CA LEU A 134 -1.70 -3.36 2.89
C LEU A 134 -1.75 -3.86 4.33
N GLY A 135 -1.50 -5.15 4.55
CA GLY A 135 -1.07 -5.70 5.84
C GLY A 135 0.39 -6.09 5.77
N PHE A 136 1.07 -6.11 6.90
CA PHE A 136 2.44 -6.64 7.01
C PHE A 136 2.69 -7.19 8.40
N ALA A 137 3.48 -8.27 8.45
CA ALA A 137 3.87 -8.89 9.71
C ALA A 137 4.88 -7.99 10.46
N LEU A 138 4.76 -7.95 11.78
CA LEU A 138 5.68 -7.24 12.68
C LEU A 138 6.74 -8.18 13.27
N ASP A 139 6.59 -9.48 13.08
CA ASP A 139 7.52 -10.52 13.50
C ASP A 139 7.71 -11.57 12.38
N GLU A 140 8.78 -12.37 12.48
CA GLU A 140 9.13 -13.39 11.48
C GLU A 140 8.11 -14.55 11.48
N GLU A 141 7.50 -14.84 12.63
CA GLU A 141 6.51 -15.89 12.81
C GLU A 141 5.13 -15.52 12.24
N GLY A 142 4.87 -14.23 12.00
CA GLY A 142 3.59 -13.73 11.50
C GLY A 142 2.47 -13.80 12.56
N GLU A 143 2.82 -13.66 13.83
CA GLU A 143 1.86 -13.63 14.93
C GLU A 143 1.28 -12.22 15.16
N GLU A 144 2.08 -11.18 14.92
CA GLU A 144 1.67 -9.78 15.04
C GLU A 144 1.61 -9.11 13.66
N TRP A 145 0.56 -8.31 13.43
CA TRP A 145 0.31 -7.64 12.15
C TRP A 145 0.00 -6.17 12.35
N ALA A 146 0.47 -5.37 11.40
CA ALA A 146 0.03 -4.00 11.23
C ALA A 146 -0.61 -3.81 9.86
N TYR A 147 -1.52 -2.84 9.76
CA TYR A 147 -2.26 -2.56 8.54
C TYR A 147 -2.08 -1.11 8.12
N LEU A 148 -1.83 -0.87 6.85
CA LEU A 148 -1.47 0.44 6.30
C LEU A 148 -2.46 0.85 5.20
N GLU A 149 -3.22 1.90 5.47
CA GLU A 149 -4.09 2.53 4.47
C GLU A 149 -3.26 3.39 3.51
N THR A 150 -2.88 2.81 2.38
CA THR A 150 -1.96 3.44 1.42
C THR A 150 -2.55 4.65 0.70
N THR A 151 -3.89 4.82 0.68
CA THR A 151 -4.55 5.97 0.05
C THR A 151 -4.35 7.26 0.83
N LEU A 152 -3.94 7.20 2.09
CA LEU A 152 -3.62 8.38 2.89
C LEU A 152 -2.25 8.97 2.56
N ILE A 153 -1.46 8.32 1.69
CA ILE A 153 -0.17 8.87 1.26
C ILE A 153 -0.37 10.20 0.52
N GLY A 154 0.29 11.23 1.00
CA GLY A 154 0.22 12.57 0.39
C GLY A 154 -1.09 13.32 0.65
N ASP A 155 -1.98 12.82 1.51
CA ASP A 155 -3.16 13.56 1.94
C ASP A 155 -2.75 14.76 2.80
N ALA A 156 -3.13 15.96 2.32
CA ALA A 156 -2.85 17.22 3.02
C ALA A 156 -3.83 17.48 4.18
N SER A 157 -4.90 16.69 4.35
CA SER A 157 -5.90 16.90 5.39
C SER A 157 -5.39 16.49 6.78
N ALA A 158 -4.50 15.52 6.87
CA ALA A 158 -3.80 15.16 8.11
C ALA A 158 -2.96 16.33 8.69
N ARG A 159 -2.63 17.34 7.86
CA ARG A 159 -1.87 18.53 8.27
C ARG A 159 -2.69 19.58 9.04
N ARG A 160 -4.00 19.42 9.20
CA ARG A 160 -4.89 20.47 9.77
C ARG A 160 -5.16 20.35 11.27
N THR A 161 -4.69 19.31 11.94
CA THR A 161 -4.85 19.17 13.39
C THR A 161 -3.76 19.86 14.21
N GLY A 162 -2.67 20.34 13.57
CA GLY A 162 -1.63 21.19 14.19
C GLY A 162 -1.80 22.65 13.75
N GLY A 163 -2.39 23.50 14.61
CA GLY A 163 -2.83 24.85 14.31
C GLY A 163 -1.74 25.80 13.75
N GLY A 164 -2.10 26.59 12.74
CA GLY A 164 -1.32 27.68 12.20
C GLY A 164 -2.07 28.43 11.11
N ASN A 165 -2.69 29.54 11.50
CA ASN A 165 -3.42 30.47 10.65
C ASN A 165 -2.46 31.26 9.74
N GLY A 166 -2.58 31.13 8.42
CA GLY A 166 -1.79 31.91 7.45
C GLY A 166 -2.43 31.90 6.07
N GLY A 167 -3.38 32.81 5.84
CA GLY A 167 -4.03 33.00 4.56
C GLY A 167 -3.09 33.67 3.54
N GLY A 168 -2.81 33.01 2.42
CA GLY A 168 -2.16 33.54 1.24
C GLY A 168 -2.73 32.92 -0.02
N ARG A 169 -3.44 33.70 -0.85
CA ARG A 169 -3.97 33.30 -2.15
C ARG A 169 -2.82 32.99 -3.13
N PRO A 170 -2.78 31.85 -3.83
CA PRO A 170 -1.79 31.59 -4.86
C PRO A 170 -2.11 32.39 -6.13
N LYS A 171 -1.06 32.97 -6.75
CA LYS A 171 -1.11 33.56 -8.09
C LYS A 171 -1.01 32.48 -9.17
N PRO A 172 -1.67 32.64 -10.33
CA PRO A 172 -1.60 31.68 -11.43
C PRO A 172 -0.30 31.81 -12.21
N GLY A 173 0.48 30.74 -12.31
CA GLY A 173 1.70 30.72 -13.12
C GLY A 173 2.45 29.38 -13.01
N GLY A 174 2.24 28.47 -13.99
CA GLY A 174 3.05 27.29 -14.25
C GLY A 174 2.85 26.09 -13.29
N PRO A 175 3.17 24.86 -13.72
CA PRO A 175 3.13 23.71 -12.86
C PRO A 175 4.28 23.79 -11.84
N GLN A 176 4.06 24.52 -10.76
CA GLN A 176 4.96 24.48 -9.61
C GLN A 176 4.66 23.19 -8.84
N ARG A 177 5.60 22.26 -8.91
CA ARG A 177 5.69 21.13 -8.00
C ARG A 177 5.65 21.71 -6.57
N PRO A 178 4.60 21.46 -5.77
CA PRO A 178 4.60 21.94 -4.40
C PRO A 178 5.82 21.34 -3.69
N PRO A 179 6.53 22.09 -2.84
CA PRO A 179 7.63 21.54 -2.09
C PRO A 179 7.09 20.36 -1.28
N VAL A 180 7.66 19.20 -1.54
CA VAL A 180 7.41 18.04 -0.74
C VAL A 180 7.90 18.37 0.65
N SER A 181 7.04 18.27 1.63
CA SER A 181 7.45 18.47 3.02
C SER A 181 8.45 17.37 3.35
N SER A 182 9.72 17.73 3.46
CA SER A 182 10.76 16.91 4.11
C SER A 182 10.60 16.96 5.63
N ASP A 183 9.46 17.37 6.12
CA ASP A 183 9.13 17.44 7.53
C ASP A 183 8.83 16.01 8.02
N ILE A 184 9.80 15.46 8.74
CA ILE A 184 9.75 14.14 9.35
C ILE A 184 8.52 14.02 10.27
N ASP A 185 8.25 15.05 11.08
CA ASP A 185 7.14 15.03 12.03
C ASP A 185 5.77 14.98 11.31
N ALA A 186 5.63 15.73 10.22
CA ALA A 186 4.39 15.72 9.44
C ALA A 186 4.19 14.40 8.67
N SER A 187 5.26 13.77 8.21
CA SER A 187 5.17 12.47 7.54
C SER A 187 4.90 11.35 8.53
N LEU A 188 5.45 11.42 9.75
CA LEU A 188 5.20 10.46 10.82
C LEU A 188 3.71 10.51 11.23
N ALA A 189 3.17 11.70 11.48
CA ALA A 189 1.75 11.84 11.83
C ALA A 189 0.82 11.29 10.74
N SER A 190 1.19 11.44 9.46
CA SER A 190 0.40 10.86 8.36
C SER A 190 0.52 9.35 8.27
N PHE A 191 1.69 8.80 8.59
CA PHE A 191 1.91 7.36 8.68
C PHE A 191 1.11 6.73 9.82
N GLU A 192 1.19 7.32 11.03
CA GLU A 192 0.42 6.87 12.19
C GLU A 192 -1.09 6.88 11.91
N ALA A 193 -1.58 7.92 11.23
CA ALA A 193 -2.98 7.98 10.80
C ALA A 193 -3.34 6.88 9.79
N ALA A 194 -2.42 6.53 8.89
CA ALA A 194 -2.62 5.47 7.90
C ALA A 194 -2.61 4.08 8.56
N ILE A 195 -1.76 3.84 9.56
CA ILE A 195 -1.78 2.62 10.37
C ILE A 195 -3.09 2.51 11.15
N ALA A 196 -3.49 3.58 11.84
CA ALA A 196 -4.73 3.60 12.62
C ALA A 196 -5.98 3.35 11.73
N GLU A 197 -6.00 3.90 10.52
CA GLU A 197 -7.09 3.68 9.56
C GLU A 197 -7.11 2.26 9.02
N GLY A 198 -5.95 1.69 8.67
CA GLY A 198 -5.85 0.29 8.23
C GLY A 198 -6.34 -0.67 9.32
N GLN A 199 -5.90 -0.47 10.57
CA GLN A 199 -6.36 -1.26 11.71
C GLN A 199 -7.87 -1.15 11.92
N ARG A 200 -8.43 0.06 11.86
CA ARG A 200 -9.87 0.30 12.00
C ARG A 200 -10.68 -0.48 10.95
N GLN A 201 -10.21 -0.52 9.69
CA GLN A 201 -10.90 -1.25 8.62
C GLN A 201 -10.90 -2.76 8.87
N VAL A 202 -9.79 -3.33 9.38
CA VAL A 202 -9.73 -4.75 9.74
C VAL A 202 -10.63 -5.04 10.94
N ASP A 203 -10.63 -4.20 11.96
CA ASP A 203 -11.49 -4.35 13.15
C ASP A 203 -12.98 -4.29 12.78
N GLU A 204 -13.36 -3.38 11.87
CA GLU A 204 -14.73 -3.27 11.37
C GLU A 204 -15.17 -4.45 10.50
N ALA A 205 -14.26 -4.99 9.69
CA ALA A 205 -14.52 -6.18 8.89
C ALA A 205 -14.66 -7.43 9.77
N GLY A 206 -13.89 -7.49 10.86
CA GLY A 206 -14.02 -8.50 11.91
C GLY A 206 -14.06 -9.93 11.38
N GLU A 207 -15.16 -10.63 11.68
CA GLU A 207 -15.35 -12.03 11.31
C GLU A 207 -15.49 -12.27 9.79
N ALA A 208 -15.67 -11.21 8.98
CA ALA A 208 -15.82 -11.37 7.53
C ALA A 208 -14.56 -11.96 6.87
N PHE A 209 -13.37 -11.72 7.45
CA PHE A 209 -12.12 -12.35 7.01
C PHE A 209 -11.97 -13.81 7.43
N ALA A 210 -12.74 -14.28 8.42
CA ALA A 210 -12.71 -15.67 8.86
C ALA A 210 -13.49 -16.62 7.94
N ASP A 211 -14.34 -16.07 7.09
CA ASP A 211 -15.10 -16.84 6.09
C ASP A 211 -14.29 -16.93 4.78
N GLU A 212 -13.55 -18.01 4.59
CA GLU A 212 -12.73 -18.27 3.39
C GLU A 212 -13.53 -18.28 2.08
N SER A 213 -14.84 -18.43 2.14
CA SER A 213 -15.72 -18.34 0.96
C SER A 213 -16.10 -16.89 0.60
N ASN A 214 -15.82 -15.94 1.48
CA ASN A 214 -16.14 -14.53 1.29
C ASN A 214 -15.09 -13.85 0.39
N ARG A 215 -15.42 -13.65 -0.87
CA ARG A 215 -14.53 -13.07 -1.87
C ARG A 215 -14.37 -11.56 -1.75
N ASP A 216 -15.26 -10.91 -1.02
CA ASP A 216 -15.22 -9.46 -0.81
C ASP A 216 -14.25 -9.08 0.32
N TYR A 217 -13.86 -10.04 1.18
CA TYR A 217 -12.97 -9.84 2.31
C TYR A 217 -11.88 -10.92 2.30
N GLN A 218 -10.69 -10.56 1.84
CA GLN A 218 -9.58 -11.49 1.69
C GLN A 218 -8.26 -10.89 2.15
N MET A 219 -7.42 -11.72 2.74
CA MET A 219 -6.00 -11.42 2.94
C MET A 219 -5.18 -12.27 1.97
N ILE A 220 -4.69 -11.65 0.90
CA ILE A 220 -3.98 -12.33 -0.17
C ILE A 220 -2.52 -12.44 0.22
N ASP A 221 -2.09 -13.64 0.59
CA ASP A 221 -0.69 -13.98 0.79
C ASP A 221 0.01 -14.04 -0.56
N ILE A 222 1.02 -13.19 -0.74
CA ILE A 222 1.74 -13.04 -2.00
C ILE A 222 2.59 -14.28 -2.29
N GLN A 223 3.17 -14.91 -1.27
CA GLN A 223 3.97 -16.12 -1.44
C GLN A 223 3.08 -17.29 -1.83
N ALA A 224 1.96 -17.50 -1.13
CA ALA A 224 0.99 -18.54 -1.47
C ALA A 224 0.43 -18.35 -2.88
N ALA A 225 0.13 -17.12 -3.29
CA ALA A 225 -0.33 -16.81 -4.64
C ALA A 225 0.73 -17.20 -5.70
N ARG A 226 2.01 -16.93 -5.45
CA ARG A 226 3.11 -17.34 -6.36
C ARG A 226 3.27 -18.85 -6.48
N GLU A 227 3.02 -19.60 -5.42
CA GLU A 227 3.01 -21.07 -5.46
C GLU A 227 1.88 -21.62 -6.33
N LEU A 228 0.79 -20.89 -6.50
CA LEU A 228 -0.28 -21.20 -7.43
C LEU A 228 0.03 -20.85 -8.89
N GLY A 229 1.15 -20.16 -9.16
CA GLY A 229 1.66 -19.92 -10.51
C GLY A 229 1.50 -18.47 -11.01
N VAL A 230 1.38 -17.51 -10.09
CA VAL A 230 1.40 -16.05 -10.38
C VAL A 230 2.82 -15.57 -10.63
#